data_8991089a8cadd452f47ffc090b81cb62
#
_entry.id   8991089a8cadd452f47ffc090b81cb62
#
_cell.length_a   1.000
_cell.length_b   1.000
_cell.length_c   1.000
_cell.angle_alpha   90.00
_cell.angle_beta   90.00
_cell.angle_gamma   90.00
#
_symmetry.space_group_name_H-M   'P 1'
#
loop_
_entity.id
_entity.type
_entity.pdbx_description
1 polymer ?
#
loop_
_entity_poly.entity_id
_entity_poly.type
_entity_poly.pdbx_seq_one_letter_code
_entity_poly.pdbx_strand_id
1 'polypeptide(L)'
;LMALPMFAKAQTFAGITAEQIAQNTPEGWTAVELPQLPTITSENTFNIKDYGASTTAEDNTKAIQKALDAVPTTGGMVVIPAGTWMFGSTDQMTSKTEVLSIKSKTVLHLCAGATLKLVEYGKAPNNKTLFIGCKNKNQSDIVIEGEGETSIIDGQGTRWWKARDNKETFNPGAMIRFEKGSRFLIRNLKVQNTPGVNITLSNSNGANHGTIHDVTIYNPSSETKTEQPSHNTDGISIWGHHMNIYNCNISTGDDNVVCDNDAQYIHVWNCDFGTGHGASIGSFTKNIKHVWFDNITMNGTTAGIRMKTGINSDGTLRGGGEEDWKFTNFTMTKVKNPFSIDCFYDKNYNSDPAVDKANARALDSTTPTYNGILLQNVKTTDVCEGNAIFLIGRPESHIKNVTLDNVQISAKKGIDIRFVDNLVFKNNSKITVSSGSIWLKKFDSTWTDECDATSTG
;
A
#
# COMPACT_ATOMS: atom_id res chain seq x y z
N LEU A 1 44.50 0.51 -2.93
CA LEU A 1 43.91 1.19 -1.77
C LEU A 1 42.73 2.01 -2.25
N MET A 2 41.55 1.39 -2.41
CA MET A 2 40.31 2.13 -2.57
C MET A 2 39.93 2.66 -1.19
N ALA A 3 39.83 3.97 -1.09
CA ALA A 3 39.34 4.63 0.11
C ALA A 3 37.93 4.12 0.43
N LEU A 4 37.76 3.49 1.56
CA LEU A 4 36.45 3.32 2.17
C LEU A 4 35.82 4.71 2.25
N PRO A 5 34.52 4.87 1.88
CA PRO A 5 33.85 6.13 2.14
C PRO A 5 33.98 6.40 3.64
N MET A 6 34.52 7.56 3.97
CA MET A 6 34.64 8.01 5.36
C MET A 6 33.22 8.18 5.93
N PHE A 7 32.73 7.19 6.63
CA PHE A 7 31.57 7.33 7.49
C PHE A 7 31.97 8.12 8.75
N ALA A 8 32.26 9.38 8.55
CA ALA A 8 32.61 10.30 9.64
C ALA A 8 31.39 11.14 10.03
N LYS A 9 30.28 10.47 10.37
CA LYS A 9 29.21 11.03 11.23
C LYS A 9 28.37 9.88 11.71
N ALA A 10 28.06 9.87 13.02
CA ALA A 10 26.99 9.05 13.55
C ALA A 10 25.79 9.20 12.61
N GLN A 11 25.37 8.10 12.00
CA GLN A 11 24.19 8.11 11.12
C GLN A 11 22.99 8.27 12.04
N THR A 12 22.66 9.52 12.33
CA THR A 12 21.35 9.84 12.89
C THR A 12 20.35 9.47 11.80
N PHE A 13 19.19 8.95 12.16
CA PHE A 13 18.07 8.77 11.23
C PHE A 13 17.65 10.15 10.72
N ALA A 14 18.47 10.75 9.83
CA ALA A 14 18.26 12.08 9.30
C ALA A 14 17.14 11.97 8.27
N GLY A 15 16.03 12.55 8.57
CA GLY A 15 14.88 12.60 7.68
C GLY A 15 13.63 13.09 8.39
N ILE A 16 13.29 12.52 9.54
CA ILE A 16 12.26 13.07 10.42
C ILE A 16 12.74 12.98 11.86
N THR A 17 12.76 14.11 12.55
CA THR A 17 12.94 14.18 13.99
C THR A 17 11.62 13.78 14.68
N ALA A 18 11.68 13.36 15.95
CA ALA A 18 10.48 13.11 16.74
C ALA A 18 9.55 14.34 16.77
N GLU A 19 10.09 15.54 16.68
CA GLU A 19 9.35 16.80 16.62
C GLU A 19 8.59 16.93 15.29
N GLN A 20 9.20 16.61 14.15
CA GLN A 20 8.54 16.62 12.85
C GLN A 20 7.43 15.57 12.76
N ILE A 21 7.61 14.40 13.36
CA ILE A 21 6.56 13.38 13.46
C ILE A 21 5.40 13.91 14.32
N ALA A 22 5.68 14.53 15.46
CA ALA A 22 4.65 15.12 16.31
C ALA A 22 3.86 16.21 15.59
N GLN A 23 4.53 17.06 14.78
CA GLN A 23 3.87 18.10 13.98
C GLN A 23 2.94 17.54 12.89
N ASN A 24 3.25 16.36 12.33
CA ASN A 24 2.44 15.70 11.32
C ASN A 24 1.47 14.65 11.90
N THR A 25 1.44 14.49 13.20
CA THR A 25 0.50 13.59 13.86
C THR A 25 -0.87 14.26 13.96
N PRO A 26 -1.94 13.67 13.42
CA PRO A 26 -3.28 14.21 13.55
C PRO A 26 -3.69 14.39 15.01
N GLU A 27 -4.53 15.41 15.25
CA GLU A 27 -5.03 15.67 16.59
C GLU A 27 -5.75 14.46 17.19
N GLY A 28 -5.41 14.11 18.42
CA GLY A 28 -5.97 12.96 19.12
C GLY A 28 -5.30 11.61 18.81
N TRP A 29 -4.33 11.58 17.88
CA TRP A 29 -3.59 10.36 17.58
C TRP A 29 -2.29 10.29 18.38
N THR A 30 -1.80 9.07 18.61
CA THR A 30 -0.46 8.84 19.14
C THR A 30 0.57 8.92 18.02
N ALA A 31 1.68 9.58 18.26
CA ALA A 31 2.76 9.69 17.28
C ALA A 31 3.35 8.31 16.91
N VAL A 32 3.73 8.15 15.66
CA VAL A 32 4.44 6.95 15.19
C VAL A 32 5.87 6.97 15.75
N GLU A 33 6.25 5.87 16.41
CA GLU A 33 7.61 5.71 16.94
C GLU A 33 8.60 5.31 15.85
N LEU A 34 9.79 5.88 15.88
CA LEU A 34 10.91 5.51 15.02
C LEU A 34 11.76 4.37 15.60
N PRO A 35 12.48 3.62 14.76
CA PRO A 35 13.44 2.61 15.21
C PRO A 35 14.45 3.17 16.21
N GLN A 36 14.72 2.40 17.27
CA GLN A 36 15.71 2.69 18.30
C GLN A 36 16.95 1.83 18.04
N LEU A 37 17.97 2.44 17.49
CA LEU A 37 19.20 1.78 17.08
C LEU A 37 20.42 2.36 17.81
N PRO A 38 21.49 1.57 17.97
CA PRO A 38 22.76 2.10 18.45
C PRO A 38 23.36 3.07 17.42
N THR A 39 24.32 3.85 17.84
CA THR A 39 25.18 4.58 16.92
C THR A 39 25.86 3.58 15.96
N ILE A 40 25.76 3.83 14.66
CA ILE A 40 26.43 3.00 13.66
C ILE A 40 27.88 3.47 13.51
N THR A 41 28.79 2.53 13.68
CA THR A 41 30.25 2.71 13.58
C THR A 41 30.83 1.63 12.67
N SER A 42 32.13 1.69 12.41
CA SER A 42 32.82 0.62 11.67
C SER A 42 32.77 -0.74 12.39
N GLU A 43 32.64 -0.75 13.72
CA GLU A 43 32.64 -1.97 14.53
C GLU A 43 31.32 -2.75 14.44
N ASN A 44 30.19 -2.07 14.16
CA ASN A 44 28.89 -2.69 13.98
C ASN A 44 28.35 -2.55 12.56
N THR A 45 29.25 -2.38 11.57
CA THR A 45 28.95 -2.33 10.15
C THR A 45 29.52 -3.56 9.44
N PHE A 46 28.68 -4.26 8.69
CA PHE A 46 28.97 -5.55 8.07
C PHE A 46 28.77 -5.45 6.56
N ASN A 47 29.87 -5.46 5.79
CA ASN A 47 29.81 -5.43 4.34
C ASN A 47 29.60 -6.85 3.80
N ILE A 48 28.61 -7.06 2.93
CA ILE A 48 28.30 -8.39 2.38
C ILE A 48 29.49 -9.05 1.67
N LYS A 49 30.42 -8.26 1.12
CA LYS A 49 31.65 -8.77 0.49
C LYS A 49 32.54 -9.54 1.46
N ASP A 50 32.59 -9.10 2.71
CA ASP A 50 33.40 -9.74 3.76
C ASP A 50 32.85 -11.12 4.16
N TYR A 51 31.60 -11.41 3.73
CA TYR A 51 30.90 -12.67 3.94
C TYR A 51 30.82 -13.53 2.68
N GLY A 52 31.57 -13.15 1.63
CA GLY A 52 31.70 -13.91 0.40
C GLY A 52 30.72 -13.53 -0.72
N ALA A 53 30.02 -12.40 -0.59
CA ALA A 53 29.17 -11.92 -1.70
C ALA A 53 30.02 -11.42 -2.86
N SER A 54 29.59 -11.71 -4.10
CA SER A 54 30.21 -11.28 -5.34
C SER A 54 29.18 -10.86 -6.38
N THR A 55 29.48 -9.81 -7.13
CA THR A 55 28.64 -9.35 -8.25
C THR A 55 28.64 -10.33 -9.45
N THR A 56 29.57 -11.30 -9.46
CA THR A 56 29.64 -12.36 -10.47
C THR A 56 29.00 -13.66 -10.01
N ALA A 57 28.58 -13.75 -8.74
CA ALA A 57 27.88 -14.92 -8.23
C ALA A 57 26.45 -14.99 -8.78
N GLU A 58 26.00 -16.19 -9.13
CA GLU A 58 24.61 -16.41 -9.55
C GLU A 58 23.60 -16.17 -8.42
N ASP A 59 24.05 -16.28 -7.16
CA ASP A 59 23.25 -16.04 -5.97
C ASP A 59 24.12 -15.69 -4.77
N ASN A 60 23.70 -14.69 -3.98
CA ASN A 60 24.39 -14.20 -2.79
C ASN A 60 23.58 -14.41 -1.51
N THR A 61 22.47 -15.16 -1.54
CA THR A 61 21.55 -15.29 -0.41
C THR A 61 22.27 -15.69 0.87
N LYS A 62 23.10 -16.74 0.82
CA LYS A 62 23.86 -17.18 2.02
C LYS A 62 24.85 -16.15 2.52
N ALA A 63 25.52 -15.45 1.62
CA ALA A 63 26.51 -14.43 2.00
C ALA A 63 25.83 -13.24 2.66
N ILE A 64 24.73 -12.76 2.08
CA ILE A 64 23.92 -11.66 2.64
C ILE A 64 23.34 -12.09 4.00
N GLN A 65 22.77 -13.30 4.09
CA GLN A 65 22.21 -13.80 5.35
C GLN A 65 23.28 -13.92 6.44
N LYS A 66 24.49 -14.38 6.12
CA LYS A 66 25.62 -14.41 7.08
C LYS A 66 25.95 -13.01 7.61
N ALA A 67 25.95 -12.00 6.75
CA ALA A 67 26.16 -10.61 7.19
C ALA A 67 25.02 -10.14 8.12
N LEU A 68 23.75 -10.45 7.79
CA LEU A 68 22.58 -10.15 8.64
C LEU A 68 22.66 -10.88 9.98
N ASP A 69 23.11 -12.13 9.99
CA ASP A 69 23.27 -12.93 11.21
C ASP A 69 24.41 -12.41 12.09
N ALA A 70 25.44 -11.81 11.51
CA ALA A 70 26.58 -11.24 12.23
C ALA A 70 26.22 -9.97 13.02
N VAL A 71 25.14 -9.27 12.69
CA VAL A 71 24.69 -8.11 13.47
C VAL A 71 24.46 -8.52 14.92
N PRO A 72 25.10 -7.87 15.92
CA PRO A 72 24.91 -8.23 17.33
C PRO A 72 23.52 -7.85 17.84
N THR A 73 23.13 -8.40 18.99
CA THR A 73 21.84 -8.07 19.62
C THR A 73 21.71 -6.60 20.03
N THR A 74 22.83 -5.91 20.20
CA THR A 74 22.88 -4.47 20.42
C THR A 74 22.49 -3.66 19.18
N GLY A 75 22.63 -4.24 17.99
CA GLY A 75 22.26 -3.68 16.70
C GLY A 75 23.46 -3.30 15.82
N GLY A 76 23.19 -3.11 14.54
CA GLY A 76 24.21 -2.75 13.55
C GLY A 76 23.65 -2.61 12.15
N MET A 77 24.54 -2.42 11.18
CA MET A 77 24.20 -2.16 9.80
C MET A 77 24.85 -3.19 8.86
N VAL A 78 24.06 -3.76 7.96
CA VAL A 78 24.54 -4.54 6.82
C VAL A 78 24.58 -3.64 5.60
N VAL A 79 25.73 -3.57 4.93
CA VAL A 79 25.95 -2.73 3.75
C VAL A 79 25.95 -3.57 2.50
N ILE A 80 25.13 -3.17 1.53
CA ILE A 80 25.12 -3.66 0.16
C ILE A 80 25.78 -2.61 -0.71
N PRO A 81 27.04 -2.82 -1.17
CA PRO A 81 27.78 -1.84 -1.97
C PRO A 81 27.21 -1.69 -3.38
N ALA A 82 27.66 -0.66 -4.10
CA ALA A 82 27.35 -0.49 -5.51
C ALA A 82 27.64 -1.77 -6.32
N GLY A 83 26.75 -2.08 -7.26
CA GLY A 83 26.80 -3.30 -8.10
C GLY A 83 25.48 -4.06 -8.07
N THR A 84 25.35 -5.09 -8.90
CA THR A 84 24.18 -5.97 -8.92
C THR A 84 24.45 -7.23 -8.11
N TRP A 85 23.62 -7.49 -7.13
CA TRP A 85 23.73 -8.60 -6.18
C TRP A 85 22.51 -9.50 -6.35
N MET A 86 22.70 -10.62 -7.03
CA MET A 86 21.63 -11.63 -7.21
C MET A 86 21.34 -12.31 -5.87
N PHE A 87 20.05 -12.52 -5.56
CA PHE A 87 19.62 -13.22 -4.34
C PHE A 87 18.32 -13.99 -4.57
N GLY A 88 18.02 -14.95 -3.73
CA GLY A 88 16.69 -15.56 -3.63
C GLY A 88 16.58 -16.95 -4.21
N SER A 89 17.67 -17.62 -4.52
CA SER A 89 17.63 -19.02 -4.95
C SER A 89 17.18 -19.93 -3.79
N THR A 90 16.21 -20.81 -4.06
CA THR A 90 15.60 -21.70 -3.06
C THR A 90 16.62 -22.60 -2.37
N ASP A 91 17.63 -23.08 -3.09
CA ASP A 91 18.70 -23.96 -2.57
C ASP A 91 19.74 -23.20 -1.71
N GLN A 92 19.74 -21.88 -1.77
CA GLN A 92 20.62 -21.03 -0.97
C GLN A 92 19.94 -20.51 0.31
N MET A 93 18.64 -20.72 0.48
CA MET A 93 17.91 -20.24 1.66
C MET A 93 18.34 -20.97 2.93
N THR A 94 18.43 -20.21 4.04
CA THR A 94 18.68 -20.74 5.38
C THR A 94 17.41 -20.79 6.24
N SER A 95 16.35 -20.06 5.84
CA SER A 95 15.03 -20.09 6.44
C SER A 95 14.00 -20.71 5.49
N LYS A 96 12.92 -21.30 6.03
CA LYS A 96 11.81 -21.82 5.23
C LYS A 96 10.72 -20.78 4.97
N THR A 97 10.79 -19.64 5.62
CA THR A 97 9.73 -18.62 5.61
C THR A 97 10.15 -17.29 4.99
N GLU A 98 11.45 -17.00 5.01
CA GLU A 98 12.04 -15.82 4.38
C GLU A 98 13.29 -16.19 3.58
N VAL A 99 13.54 -15.50 2.48
CA VAL A 99 14.81 -15.60 1.73
C VAL A 99 15.91 -14.88 2.52
N LEU A 100 15.68 -13.60 2.86
CA LEU A 100 16.53 -12.82 3.75
C LEU A 100 15.74 -12.50 5.02
N SER A 101 16.14 -13.11 6.13
CA SER A 101 15.53 -12.91 7.44
C SER A 101 16.24 -11.78 8.18
N ILE A 102 15.50 -10.73 8.51
CA ILE A 102 16.03 -9.58 9.23
C ILE A 102 15.60 -9.67 10.70
N LYS A 103 16.55 -9.47 11.61
CA LYS A 103 16.30 -9.45 13.05
C LYS A 103 16.24 -8.04 13.62
N SER A 104 15.80 -7.91 14.85
CA SER A 104 15.69 -6.63 15.54
C SER A 104 17.00 -5.83 15.52
N LYS A 105 16.86 -4.50 15.52
CA LYS A 105 17.96 -3.53 15.56
C LYS A 105 18.94 -3.64 14.38
N THR A 106 18.41 -3.99 13.21
CA THR A 106 19.22 -4.14 12.00
C THR A 106 18.87 -3.06 10.98
N VAL A 107 19.90 -2.43 10.43
CA VAL A 107 19.83 -1.59 9.24
C VAL A 107 20.31 -2.41 8.04
N LEU A 108 19.49 -2.56 7.01
CA LEU A 108 19.91 -3.02 5.69
C LEU A 108 20.08 -1.80 4.80
N HIS A 109 21.31 -1.45 4.51
CA HIS A 109 21.69 -0.24 3.77
C HIS A 109 22.16 -0.58 2.36
N LEU A 110 21.49 -0.02 1.36
CA LEU A 110 21.88 -0.12 -0.05
C LEU A 110 22.60 1.17 -0.47
N CYS A 111 23.88 1.08 -0.78
CA CYS A 111 24.63 2.22 -1.30
C CYS A 111 24.07 2.71 -2.63
N ALA A 112 24.37 3.94 -3.02
CA ALA A 112 24.08 4.45 -4.36
C ALA A 112 24.67 3.50 -5.43
N GLY A 113 23.87 3.15 -6.43
CA GLY A 113 24.25 2.18 -7.47
C GLY A 113 24.17 0.72 -7.05
N ALA A 114 23.70 0.39 -5.85
CA ALA A 114 23.44 -0.98 -5.44
C ALA A 114 22.09 -1.47 -6.00
N THR A 115 22.08 -2.64 -6.60
CA THR A 115 20.85 -3.36 -6.99
C THR A 115 20.84 -4.72 -6.33
N LEU A 116 19.91 -4.92 -5.40
CA LEU A 116 19.60 -6.21 -4.84
C LEU A 116 18.52 -6.86 -5.74
N LYS A 117 18.93 -7.85 -6.53
CA LYS A 117 18.12 -8.39 -7.61
C LYS A 117 17.72 -9.82 -7.37
N LEU A 118 16.41 -10.10 -7.40
CA LEU A 118 15.89 -11.46 -7.24
C LEU A 118 16.38 -12.34 -8.39
N VAL A 119 16.70 -13.60 -8.13
CA VAL A 119 16.95 -14.58 -9.18
C VAL A 119 15.69 -14.82 -10.03
N GLU A 120 15.86 -15.43 -11.20
CA GLU A 120 14.77 -15.63 -12.14
C GLU A 120 13.66 -16.56 -11.60
N TYR A 121 12.47 -16.41 -12.19
CA TYR A 121 11.36 -17.34 -11.98
C TYR A 121 11.81 -18.80 -12.19
N GLY A 122 11.46 -19.68 -11.26
CA GLY A 122 11.88 -21.09 -11.27
C GLY A 122 13.08 -21.40 -10.38
N LYS A 123 13.95 -20.41 -10.09
CA LYS A 123 15.00 -20.52 -9.07
C LYS A 123 14.53 -19.96 -7.72
N ALA A 124 13.75 -18.89 -7.74
CA ALA A 124 13.19 -18.28 -6.55
C ALA A 124 12.01 -19.09 -5.97
N PRO A 125 11.74 -19.00 -4.64
CA PRO A 125 10.62 -19.70 -4.02
C PRO A 125 9.27 -19.16 -4.54
N ASN A 126 8.37 -20.10 -4.85
CA ASN A 126 7.04 -19.82 -5.40
C ASN A 126 5.95 -20.48 -4.55
N ASN A 127 5.98 -20.21 -3.24
CA ASN A 127 5.13 -20.84 -2.22
C ASN A 127 4.78 -19.87 -1.08
N LYS A 128 4.69 -18.56 -1.38
CA LYS A 128 4.45 -17.47 -0.43
C LYS A 128 5.56 -17.25 0.60
N THR A 129 6.76 -17.73 0.34
CA THR A 129 7.97 -17.36 1.11
C THR A 129 8.26 -15.88 0.89
N LEU A 130 8.49 -15.13 1.95
CA LEU A 130 8.86 -13.71 1.86
C LEU A 130 10.25 -13.56 1.24
N PHE A 131 10.47 -12.49 0.48
CA PHE A 131 11.81 -12.26 -0.07
C PHE A 131 12.72 -11.57 0.96
N ILE A 132 12.27 -10.48 1.57
CA ILE A 132 13.03 -9.71 2.57
C ILE A 132 12.13 -9.40 3.76
N GLY A 133 12.58 -9.68 4.99
CA GLY A 133 11.82 -9.27 6.18
C GLY A 133 11.81 -10.25 7.32
N CYS A 134 10.68 -10.31 8.03
CA CYS A 134 10.47 -11.26 9.12
C CYS A 134 9.02 -11.77 9.13
N LYS A 135 8.85 -13.07 9.30
CA LYS A 135 7.56 -13.73 9.37
C LYS A 135 7.30 -14.31 10.76
N ASN A 136 6.17 -13.94 11.36
CA ASN A 136 5.73 -14.45 12.67
C ASN A 136 6.74 -14.28 13.84
N LYS A 137 7.66 -13.32 13.73
CA LYS A 137 8.67 -13.04 14.77
C LYS A 137 8.50 -11.62 15.28
N ASN A 138 8.55 -11.44 16.60
CA ASN A 138 8.54 -10.12 17.23
C ASN A 138 9.90 -9.41 17.01
N GLN A 139 10.15 -8.97 15.78
CA GLN A 139 11.34 -8.20 15.44
C GLN A 139 10.96 -6.71 15.42
N SER A 140 11.80 -5.86 15.98
CA SER A 140 11.55 -4.43 16.07
C SER A 140 12.81 -3.63 15.77
N ASP A 141 12.64 -2.35 15.51
CA ASP A 141 13.78 -1.45 15.26
C ASP A 141 14.54 -1.87 13.99
N ILE A 142 13.79 -2.09 12.89
CA ILE A 142 14.36 -2.51 11.62
C ILE A 142 14.29 -1.36 10.63
N VAL A 143 15.41 -1.14 9.92
CA VAL A 143 15.51 -0.16 8.84
C VAL A 143 15.95 -0.84 7.56
N ILE A 144 15.25 -0.54 6.46
CA ILE A 144 15.72 -0.81 5.09
C ILE A 144 15.85 0.55 4.42
N GLU A 145 17.06 0.91 4.02
CA GLU A 145 17.31 2.23 3.44
C GLU A 145 18.28 2.19 2.27
N GLY A 146 18.20 3.23 1.47
CA GLY A 146 19.13 3.47 0.38
C GLY A 146 19.66 4.90 0.38
N GLU A 147 20.36 5.24 -0.68
CA GLU A 147 20.93 6.57 -0.95
C GLU A 147 20.20 7.26 -2.13
N GLY A 148 18.93 6.89 -2.39
CA GLY A 148 18.06 7.45 -3.42
C GLY A 148 17.69 6.47 -4.54
N GLU A 149 17.27 6.97 -5.69
CA GLU A 149 16.73 6.22 -6.83
C GLU A 149 17.66 5.15 -7.44
N THR A 150 18.95 5.23 -7.16
CA THR A 150 19.94 4.25 -7.64
C THR A 150 20.19 3.11 -6.64
N SER A 151 19.58 3.16 -5.48
CA SER A 151 19.53 2.07 -4.50
C SER A 151 18.28 1.24 -4.77
N ILE A 152 18.43 0.08 -5.40
CA ILE A 152 17.32 -0.64 -6.03
C ILE A 152 17.13 -2.02 -5.43
N ILE A 153 15.87 -2.37 -5.16
CA ILE A 153 15.41 -3.75 -4.96
C ILE A 153 14.58 -4.12 -6.18
N ASP A 154 15.05 -5.09 -6.97
CA ASP A 154 14.43 -5.52 -8.23
C ASP A 154 13.96 -6.98 -8.15
N GLY A 155 12.67 -7.18 -8.32
CA GLY A 155 12.04 -8.50 -8.21
C GLY A 155 12.04 -9.33 -9.50
N GLN A 156 12.57 -8.83 -10.62
CA GLN A 156 12.53 -9.54 -11.93
C GLN A 156 11.13 -10.09 -12.30
N GLY A 157 10.06 -9.32 -12.06
CA GLY A 157 8.67 -9.77 -12.10
C GLY A 157 8.14 -10.22 -13.46
N THR A 158 8.73 -9.79 -14.57
CA THR A 158 8.16 -9.99 -15.91
C THR A 158 7.80 -11.45 -16.20
N ARG A 159 8.69 -12.40 -15.86
CA ARG A 159 8.44 -13.84 -16.08
C ARG A 159 7.37 -14.38 -15.11
N TRP A 160 7.29 -13.81 -13.89
CA TRP A 160 6.25 -14.15 -12.91
C TRP A 160 4.87 -13.76 -13.40
N TRP A 161 4.70 -12.55 -13.91
CA TRP A 161 3.43 -12.07 -14.43
C TRP A 161 2.98 -12.87 -15.65
N LYS A 162 3.93 -13.21 -16.53
CA LYS A 162 3.67 -14.11 -17.66
C LYS A 162 3.25 -15.52 -17.20
N ALA A 163 3.85 -16.04 -16.14
CA ALA A 163 3.45 -17.32 -15.57
C ALA A 163 2.01 -17.29 -15.06
N ARG A 164 1.63 -16.19 -14.38
CA ARG A 164 0.26 -15.98 -13.92
C ARG A 164 -0.73 -15.97 -15.09
N ASP A 165 -0.47 -15.21 -16.13
CA ASP A 165 -1.35 -15.11 -17.29
C ASP A 165 -1.45 -16.44 -18.04
N ASN A 166 -0.39 -17.21 -18.10
CA ASN A 166 -0.36 -18.55 -18.66
C ASN A 166 -0.97 -19.63 -17.74
N LYS A 167 -1.45 -19.24 -16.53
CA LYS A 167 -1.97 -20.18 -15.52
C LYS A 167 -0.94 -21.21 -15.04
N GLU A 168 0.33 -20.86 -15.09
CA GLU A 168 1.40 -21.61 -14.45
C GLU A 168 1.37 -21.36 -12.93
N THR A 169 2.21 -22.05 -12.16
CA THR A 169 2.31 -21.82 -10.72
C THR A 169 2.69 -20.36 -10.43
N PHE A 170 1.87 -19.68 -9.65
CA PHE A 170 2.06 -18.28 -9.27
C PHE A 170 1.65 -18.06 -7.82
N ASN A 171 2.60 -18.18 -6.91
CA ASN A 171 2.42 -17.96 -5.47
C ASN A 171 3.62 -17.19 -4.89
N PRO A 172 3.97 -16.01 -5.41
CA PRO A 172 5.06 -15.22 -4.85
C PRO A 172 4.74 -14.76 -3.43
N GLY A 173 5.78 -14.60 -2.62
CA GLY A 173 5.69 -13.83 -1.39
C GLY A 173 5.75 -12.32 -1.67
N ALA A 174 5.53 -11.51 -0.63
CA ALA A 174 5.82 -10.08 -0.72
C ALA A 174 7.32 -9.82 -0.83
N MET A 175 7.71 -8.73 -1.53
CA MET A 175 9.12 -8.38 -1.67
C MET A 175 9.71 -7.96 -0.32
N ILE A 176 9.04 -7.06 0.39
CA ILE A 176 9.39 -6.67 1.75
C ILE A 176 8.18 -6.91 2.65
N ARG A 177 8.36 -7.63 3.75
CA ARG A 177 7.27 -7.85 4.70
C ARG A 177 7.75 -7.97 6.13
N PHE A 178 7.11 -7.21 7.02
CA PHE A 178 7.28 -7.33 8.46
C PHE A 178 5.95 -7.77 9.09
N GLU A 179 5.99 -8.91 9.77
CA GLU A 179 4.87 -9.45 10.54
C GLU A 179 5.23 -9.41 12.01
N LYS A 180 4.39 -8.81 12.84
CA LYS A 180 4.61 -8.59 14.26
C LYS A 180 5.80 -7.65 14.56
N GLY A 181 5.90 -7.22 15.80
CA GLY A 181 6.92 -6.29 16.22
C GLY A 181 6.54 -4.83 15.96
N SER A 182 7.49 -3.93 16.09
CA SER A 182 7.24 -2.49 15.99
C SER A 182 8.46 -1.69 15.56
N ARG A 183 8.22 -0.46 15.14
CA ARG A 183 9.23 0.51 14.74
C ARG A 183 10.03 0.06 13.52
N PHE A 184 9.35 0.09 12.37
CA PHE A 184 9.93 -0.19 11.06
C PHE A 184 10.14 1.11 10.29
N LEU A 185 11.24 1.22 9.55
CA LEU A 185 11.52 2.35 8.68
C LEU A 185 12.04 1.85 7.33
N ILE A 186 11.38 2.29 6.25
CA ILE A 186 11.84 2.04 4.88
C ILE A 186 11.96 3.40 4.19
N ARG A 187 13.14 3.71 3.62
CA ARG A 187 13.38 5.04 3.03
C ARG A 187 14.46 5.11 1.95
N ASN A 188 14.39 6.16 1.15
CA ASN A 188 15.45 6.59 0.20
C ASN A 188 15.88 5.47 -0.76
N LEU A 189 14.95 4.70 -1.29
CA LEU A 189 15.27 3.61 -2.22
C LEU A 189 14.16 3.40 -3.25
N LYS A 190 14.46 2.61 -4.24
CA LYS A 190 13.50 2.17 -5.25
C LYS A 190 13.22 0.67 -5.13
N VAL A 191 11.92 0.31 -5.14
CA VAL A 191 11.46 -1.08 -5.26
C VAL A 191 10.79 -1.23 -6.63
N GLN A 192 11.21 -2.20 -7.43
CA GLN A 192 10.65 -2.33 -8.77
C GLN A 192 10.48 -3.78 -9.21
N ASN A 193 9.59 -3.96 -10.19
CA ASN A 193 9.37 -5.24 -10.89
C ASN A 193 9.16 -6.42 -9.95
N THR A 194 8.38 -6.23 -8.88
CA THR A 194 8.16 -7.30 -7.90
C THR A 194 7.22 -8.37 -8.45
N PRO A 195 7.42 -9.64 -8.11
CA PRO A 195 6.53 -10.72 -8.53
C PRO A 195 5.07 -10.54 -8.10
N GLY A 196 4.87 -9.99 -6.91
CA GLY A 196 3.59 -9.70 -6.27
C GLY A 196 3.69 -8.42 -5.44
N VAL A 197 3.07 -8.37 -4.27
CA VAL A 197 3.05 -7.19 -3.38
C VAL A 197 4.45 -6.68 -3.10
N ASN A 198 4.64 -5.35 -3.19
CA ASN A 198 5.94 -4.72 -2.97
C ASN A 198 6.29 -4.68 -1.48
N ILE A 199 5.50 -3.95 -0.68
CA ILE A 199 5.76 -3.77 0.75
C ILE A 199 4.51 -4.13 1.53
N THR A 200 4.63 -4.99 2.53
CA THR A 200 3.56 -5.32 3.46
C THR A 200 4.01 -5.05 4.89
N LEU A 201 3.28 -4.19 5.59
CA LEU A 201 3.44 -3.99 7.02
C LEU A 201 2.37 -4.81 7.73
N SER A 202 2.77 -6.00 8.12
CA SER A 202 2.04 -7.02 8.87
C SER A 202 0.85 -7.69 8.23
N ASN A 203 0.42 -8.68 8.97
CA ASN A 203 -0.89 -9.32 8.90
C ASN A 203 -1.64 -9.08 10.23
N SER A 204 -2.76 -9.77 10.43
CA SER A 204 -3.67 -9.71 11.58
C SER A 204 -3.06 -9.83 12.99
N ASN A 205 -1.75 -9.91 13.14
CA ASN A 205 -1.06 -9.93 14.43
C ASN A 205 -0.24 -8.67 14.72
N GLY A 206 -0.44 -7.63 13.91
CA GLY A 206 -0.08 -6.27 14.18
C GLY A 206 1.40 -5.91 14.15
N ALA A 207 1.97 -5.58 12.98
CA ALA A 207 3.11 -4.67 12.98
C ALA A 207 2.62 -3.28 13.40
N ASN A 208 3.36 -2.64 14.29
CA ASN A 208 3.01 -1.34 14.84
C ASN A 208 4.13 -0.34 14.60
N HIS A 209 3.79 0.93 14.46
CA HIS A 209 4.76 2.01 14.30
C HIS A 209 5.69 1.81 13.09
N GLY A 210 5.11 1.89 11.89
CA GLY A 210 5.86 1.84 10.64
C GLY A 210 5.97 3.21 9.98
N THR A 211 7.14 3.52 9.41
CA THR A 211 7.36 4.72 8.61
C THR A 211 7.95 4.34 7.26
N ILE A 212 7.34 4.84 6.18
CA ILE A 212 7.86 4.67 4.81
C ILE A 212 7.92 6.05 4.17
N HIS A 213 9.10 6.48 3.73
CA HIS A 213 9.22 7.78 3.09
C HIS A 213 10.33 7.86 2.04
N ASP A 214 10.16 8.77 1.08
CA ASP A 214 11.10 8.95 -0.01
C ASP A 214 11.41 7.62 -0.72
N VAL A 215 10.34 6.85 -1.02
CA VAL A 215 10.42 5.56 -1.70
C VAL A 215 9.73 5.65 -3.04
N THR A 216 10.41 5.18 -4.08
CA THR A 216 9.81 4.96 -5.39
C THR A 216 9.43 3.49 -5.55
N ILE A 217 8.18 3.22 -5.88
CA ILE A 217 7.70 1.87 -6.23
C ILE A 217 7.26 1.89 -7.69
N TYR A 218 7.81 0.96 -8.49
CA TYR A 218 7.45 0.85 -9.90
C TYR A 218 7.20 -0.59 -10.34
N ASN A 219 5.99 -0.83 -10.80
CA ASN A 219 5.61 -2.02 -11.56
C ASN A 219 4.75 -1.56 -12.75
N PRO A 220 4.80 -2.28 -13.93
CA PRO A 220 3.96 -1.94 -15.06
C PRO A 220 2.47 -1.97 -14.71
N SER A 221 1.67 -1.17 -15.39
CA SER A 221 0.22 -1.19 -15.24
C SER A 221 -0.37 -2.57 -15.60
N SER A 222 -1.39 -3.00 -14.89
CA SER A 222 -2.19 -4.17 -15.26
C SER A 222 -3.20 -3.90 -16.39
N GLU A 223 -3.41 -2.63 -16.74
CA GLU A 223 -4.38 -2.19 -17.74
C GLU A 223 -3.79 -2.06 -19.16
N THR A 224 -2.47 -2.08 -19.32
CA THR A 224 -1.84 -1.99 -20.65
C THR A 224 -1.80 -3.34 -21.32
N LYS A 225 -2.25 -3.36 -22.60
CA LYS A 225 -2.21 -4.57 -23.45
C LYS A 225 -0.87 -4.77 -24.16
N THR A 226 0.03 -3.77 -24.09
CA THR A 226 1.31 -3.76 -24.82
C THR A 226 2.47 -4.26 -23.97
N GLU A 227 2.34 -4.22 -22.66
CA GLU A 227 3.30 -4.72 -21.69
C GLU A 227 2.76 -5.92 -20.95
N GLN A 228 3.64 -6.68 -20.30
CA GLN A 228 3.19 -7.77 -19.44
C GLN A 228 2.50 -7.19 -18.19
N PRO A 229 1.19 -7.40 -17.99
CA PRO A 229 0.47 -6.83 -16.87
C PRO A 229 0.97 -7.33 -15.53
N SER A 230 1.22 -6.44 -14.59
CA SER A 230 1.75 -6.79 -13.27
C SER A 230 0.65 -6.90 -12.22
N HIS A 231 -0.34 -7.76 -12.42
CA HIS A 231 -1.43 -7.94 -11.46
C HIS A 231 -0.96 -8.32 -10.06
N ASN A 232 -1.67 -7.86 -9.03
CA ASN A 232 -1.38 -8.10 -7.61
C ASN A 232 0.00 -7.60 -7.17
N THR A 233 0.46 -6.51 -7.78
CA THR A 233 1.67 -5.81 -7.38
C THR A 233 1.33 -4.57 -6.55
N ASP A 234 0.50 -4.74 -5.52
CA ASP A 234 0.15 -3.67 -4.59
C ASP A 234 1.43 -2.96 -4.11
N GLY A 235 1.38 -1.65 -4.02
CA GLY A 235 2.54 -0.86 -3.62
C GLY A 235 2.83 -1.06 -2.14
N ILE A 236 1.96 -0.54 -1.28
CA ILE A 236 2.07 -0.68 0.16
C ILE A 236 0.76 -1.23 0.72
N SER A 237 0.81 -2.39 1.33
CA SER A 237 -0.32 -3.07 1.96
C SER A 237 -0.18 -3.05 3.48
N ILE A 238 -1.18 -2.49 4.17
CA ILE A 238 -1.13 -2.19 5.60
C ILE A 238 -2.17 -3.00 6.35
N TRP A 239 -1.73 -3.77 7.35
CA TRP A 239 -2.55 -4.63 8.21
C TRP A 239 -2.27 -4.38 9.70
N GLY A 240 -1.72 -3.25 10.06
CA GLY A 240 -1.30 -2.91 11.42
C GLY A 240 -1.59 -1.46 11.78
N HIS A 241 -1.04 -0.98 12.89
CA HIS A 241 -1.39 0.31 13.44
C HIS A 241 -0.23 1.31 13.46
N HIS A 242 -0.58 2.63 13.46
CA HIS A 242 0.36 3.73 13.61
C HIS A 242 1.42 3.73 12.49
N MET A 243 0.96 4.01 11.27
CA MET A 243 1.80 4.05 10.08
C MET A 243 1.84 5.45 9.49
N ASN A 244 3.05 5.92 9.18
CA ASN A 244 3.31 7.13 8.40
C ASN A 244 3.89 6.76 7.05
N ILE A 245 3.24 7.21 5.96
CA ILE A 245 3.72 7.01 4.58
C ILE A 245 3.71 8.37 3.90
N TYR A 246 4.87 8.86 3.44
CA TYR A 246 4.94 10.18 2.82
C TYR A 246 6.07 10.33 1.81
N ASN A 247 5.94 11.35 0.95
CA ASN A 247 6.91 11.63 -0.11
C ASN A 247 7.22 10.41 -0.98
N CYS A 248 6.23 9.57 -1.28
CA CYS A 248 6.43 8.36 -2.08
C CYS A 248 5.86 8.54 -3.49
N ASN A 249 6.55 7.96 -4.47
CA ASN A 249 6.09 7.87 -5.85
C ASN A 249 5.75 6.40 -6.17
N ILE A 250 4.47 6.10 -6.40
CA ILE A 250 3.98 4.73 -6.46
C ILE A 250 3.21 4.48 -7.74
N SER A 251 3.77 3.65 -8.63
CA SER A 251 3.11 3.13 -9.84
C SER A 251 3.10 1.62 -9.80
N THR A 252 1.92 1.02 -9.91
CA THR A 252 1.73 -0.43 -9.71
C THR A 252 0.73 -1.01 -10.69
N GLY A 253 0.56 -2.31 -10.66
CA GLY A 253 -0.50 -3.02 -11.39
C GLY A 253 -1.69 -3.38 -10.49
N ASP A 254 -1.72 -2.93 -9.22
CA ASP A 254 -2.84 -3.10 -8.30
C ASP A 254 -2.94 -1.87 -7.38
N ASP A 255 -3.45 -1.98 -6.15
CA ASP A 255 -3.62 -0.86 -5.24
C ASP A 255 -2.29 -0.13 -4.96
N ASN A 256 -2.27 1.22 -5.05
CA ASN A 256 -1.04 1.98 -4.77
C ASN A 256 -0.70 1.94 -3.28
N VAL A 257 -1.68 2.28 -2.43
CA VAL A 257 -1.62 2.05 -0.98
C VAL A 257 -2.96 1.48 -0.57
N VAL A 258 -2.96 0.37 0.16
CA VAL A 258 -4.17 -0.29 0.64
C VAL A 258 -4.13 -0.54 2.14
N CYS A 259 -5.22 -0.19 2.82
CA CYS A 259 -5.48 -0.54 4.20
C CYS A 259 -6.39 -1.76 4.26
N ASP A 260 -5.94 -2.79 4.95
CA ASP A 260 -6.68 -4.03 5.19
C ASP A 260 -6.94 -4.24 6.68
N ASN A 261 -7.48 -5.41 7.09
CA ASN A 261 -7.90 -5.71 8.45
C ASN A 261 -6.97 -5.14 9.53
N ASP A 262 -7.58 -4.54 10.53
CA ASP A 262 -6.92 -3.94 11.69
C ASP A 262 -5.98 -2.76 11.39
N ALA A 263 -6.02 -2.20 10.17
CA ALA A 263 -5.31 -0.96 9.87
C ALA A 263 -5.94 0.21 10.64
N GLN A 264 -5.18 0.81 11.57
CA GLN A 264 -5.64 1.89 12.42
C GLN A 264 -4.56 2.96 12.58
N TYR A 265 -4.98 4.22 12.65
CA TYR A 265 -4.06 5.36 12.78
C TYR A 265 -3.06 5.40 11.63
N ILE A 266 -3.57 5.40 10.40
CA ILE A 266 -2.79 5.38 9.17
C ILE A 266 -2.80 6.76 8.55
N HIS A 267 -1.64 7.38 8.41
CA HIS A 267 -1.48 8.68 7.76
C HIS A 267 -0.60 8.53 6.51
N VAL A 268 -1.17 8.87 5.36
CA VAL A 268 -0.49 8.84 4.05
C VAL A 268 -0.54 10.25 3.48
N TRP A 269 0.61 10.87 3.17
CA TRP A 269 0.59 12.25 2.67
C TRP A 269 1.74 12.58 1.71
N ASN A 270 1.54 13.62 0.90
CA ASN A 270 2.52 14.08 -0.09
C ASN A 270 3.00 12.94 -1.01
N CYS A 271 2.09 12.15 -1.54
CA CYS A 271 2.43 11.03 -2.42
C CYS A 271 1.89 11.23 -3.82
N ASP A 272 2.65 10.75 -4.80
CA ASP A 272 2.27 10.70 -6.20
C ASP A 272 1.93 9.26 -6.60
N PHE A 273 0.68 9.02 -7.01
CA PHE A 273 0.23 7.72 -7.52
C PHE A 273 0.15 7.78 -9.05
N GLY A 274 0.96 6.96 -9.71
CA GLY A 274 0.93 6.75 -11.14
C GLY A 274 -0.13 5.75 -11.54
N THR A 275 0.23 4.70 -12.30
CA THR A 275 -0.71 3.60 -12.58
C THR A 275 -1.01 2.80 -11.30
N GLY A 276 -2.17 2.13 -11.28
CA GLY A 276 -2.62 1.33 -10.14
C GLY A 276 -4.11 1.51 -9.87
N HIS A 277 -4.55 1.09 -8.68
CA HIS A 277 -5.95 1.18 -8.26
C HIS A 277 -6.21 2.27 -7.21
N GLY A 278 -5.26 3.18 -6.98
CA GLY A 278 -5.43 4.38 -6.16
C GLY A 278 -5.28 4.17 -4.65
N ALA A 279 -5.91 5.07 -3.88
CA ALA A 279 -6.00 5.01 -2.44
C ALA A 279 -7.11 4.04 -2.04
N SER A 280 -6.74 2.88 -1.50
CA SER A 280 -7.65 1.75 -1.34
C SER A 280 -7.87 1.36 0.13
N ILE A 281 -9.09 0.90 0.42
CA ILE A 281 -9.46 0.23 1.67
C ILE A 281 -10.08 -1.12 1.32
N GLY A 282 -9.52 -2.20 1.86
CA GLY A 282 -10.01 -3.56 1.65
C GLY A 282 -9.44 -4.24 0.39
N SER A 283 -9.91 -5.44 0.11
CA SER A 283 -11.23 -6.06 0.43
C SER A 283 -11.37 -6.75 1.80
N PHE A 284 -10.38 -6.72 2.67
CA PHE A 284 -10.47 -7.17 4.05
C PHE A 284 -10.59 -5.93 4.93
N THR A 285 -11.80 -5.61 5.40
CA THR A 285 -12.08 -4.28 5.99
C THR A 285 -12.37 -4.32 7.49
N LYS A 286 -12.23 -5.47 8.13
CA LYS A 286 -12.52 -5.59 9.55
C LYS A 286 -11.67 -4.65 10.39
N ASN A 287 -12.35 -3.84 11.22
CA ASN A 287 -11.75 -2.99 12.24
C ASN A 287 -10.73 -1.97 11.67
N ILE A 288 -11.03 -1.38 10.50
CA ILE A 288 -10.22 -0.31 9.91
C ILE A 288 -10.73 1.03 10.39
N LYS A 289 -9.88 1.81 11.09
CA LYS A 289 -10.27 3.06 11.74
C LYS A 289 -9.17 4.11 11.64
N HIS A 290 -9.58 5.38 11.68
CA HIS A 290 -8.64 6.49 11.72
C HIS A 290 -7.61 6.41 10.58
N VAL A 291 -8.10 6.48 9.34
CA VAL A 291 -7.28 6.48 8.13
C VAL A 291 -7.35 7.85 7.48
N TRP A 292 -6.20 8.45 7.22
CA TRP A 292 -6.12 9.74 6.55
C TRP A 292 -5.11 9.71 5.40
N PHE A 293 -5.62 9.96 4.19
CA PHE A 293 -4.82 10.26 3.01
C PHE A 293 -4.90 11.76 2.75
N ASP A 294 -3.76 12.46 2.66
CA ASP A 294 -3.68 13.90 2.48
C ASP A 294 -2.68 14.30 1.41
N ASN A 295 -3.04 15.29 0.61
CA ASN A 295 -2.18 15.82 -0.47
C ASN A 295 -1.65 14.70 -1.40
N ILE A 296 -2.57 14.05 -2.11
CA ILE A 296 -2.26 12.98 -3.05
C ILE A 296 -2.49 13.45 -4.48
N THR A 297 -1.48 13.30 -5.31
CA THR A 297 -1.57 13.50 -6.76
C THR A 297 -1.74 12.15 -7.45
N MET A 298 -2.69 12.04 -8.37
CA MET A 298 -2.92 10.83 -9.15
C MET A 298 -2.82 11.11 -10.64
N ASN A 299 -2.14 10.20 -11.38
CA ASN A 299 -2.05 10.30 -12.83
C ASN A 299 -2.10 8.91 -13.47
N GLY A 300 -3.29 8.50 -13.90
CA GLY A 300 -3.49 7.25 -14.63
C GLY A 300 -3.92 6.05 -13.77
N THR A 301 -4.38 6.27 -12.54
CA THR A 301 -4.97 5.20 -11.73
C THR A 301 -6.36 4.80 -12.24
N THR A 302 -6.72 3.52 -12.12
CA THR A 302 -8.07 3.07 -12.49
C THR A 302 -9.12 3.49 -11.48
N ALA A 303 -8.75 3.72 -10.24
CA ALA A 303 -9.60 4.32 -9.22
C ALA A 303 -8.86 5.45 -8.51
N GLY A 304 -9.58 6.42 -8.01
CA GLY A 304 -9.06 7.47 -7.14
C GLY A 304 -9.12 7.01 -5.68
N ILE A 305 -10.25 7.22 -5.04
CA ILE A 305 -10.56 6.76 -3.67
C ILE A 305 -11.48 5.54 -3.81
N ARG A 306 -11.00 4.40 -3.35
CA ARG A 306 -11.68 3.11 -3.55
C ARG A 306 -11.80 2.34 -2.25
N MET A 307 -13.01 2.00 -1.88
CA MET A 307 -13.31 1.17 -0.70
C MET A 307 -14.11 -0.03 -1.13
N LYS A 308 -13.76 -1.20 -0.61
CA LYS A 308 -14.38 -2.46 -1.04
C LYS A 308 -14.38 -3.48 0.07
N THR A 309 -15.51 -4.15 0.33
CA THR A 309 -15.58 -5.30 1.25
C THR A 309 -15.89 -6.57 0.48
N GLY A 310 -15.02 -7.56 0.61
CA GLY A 310 -15.15 -8.86 -0.03
C GLY A 310 -15.96 -9.87 0.79
N ILE A 311 -16.06 -11.07 0.24
CA ILE A 311 -16.70 -12.23 0.87
C ILE A 311 -15.70 -13.39 0.93
N ASN A 312 -15.72 -14.15 2.01
CA ASN A 312 -14.89 -15.34 2.17
C ASN A 312 -15.53 -16.55 1.48
N SER A 313 -14.76 -17.60 1.26
CA SER A 313 -15.25 -18.84 0.64
C SER A 313 -16.34 -19.56 1.44
N ASP A 314 -16.44 -19.32 2.74
CA ASP A 314 -17.49 -19.81 3.63
C ASP A 314 -18.76 -18.93 3.61
N GLY A 315 -18.76 -17.87 2.81
CA GLY A 315 -19.87 -16.94 2.69
C GLY A 315 -19.91 -15.82 3.74
N THR A 316 -18.99 -15.78 4.70
CA THR A 316 -18.88 -14.65 5.65
C THR A 316 -18.34 -13.41 4.97
N LEU A 317 -18.74 -12.23 5.44
CA LEU A 317 -18.24 -10.96 4.93
C LEU A 317 -16.87 -10.66 5.55
N ARG A 318 -16.11 -9.75 4.92
CA ARG A 318 -14.76 -9.37 5.36
C ARG A 318 -14.73 -8.02 6.05
N GLY A 319 -15.83 -7.64 6.71
CA GLY A 319 -16.04 -6.33 7.33
C GLY A 319 -16.19 -6.37 8.84
N GLY A 320 -16.68 -5.26 9.38
CA GLY A 320 -17.06 -5.03 10.77
C GLY A 320 -16.17 -4.02 11.50
N GLY A 321 -16.75 -2.89 11.94
CA GLY A 321 -16.08 -1.87 12.74
C GLY A 321 -15.26 -0.87 11.95
N GLU A 322 -15.73 -0.46 10.77
CA GLU A 322 -15.10 0.51 9.89
C GLU A 322 -15.57 1.94 10.20
N GLU A 323 -14.64 2.84 10.51
CA GLU A 323 -15.00 4.23 10.83
C GLU A 323 -13.84 5.24 10.66
N ASP A 324 -14.20 6.51 10.50
CA ASP A 324 -13.32 7.69 10.49
C ASP A 324 -12.23 7.62 9.42
N TRP A 325 -12.64 7.76 8.15
CA TRP A 325 -11.73 7.81 7.03
C TRP A 325 -11.76 9.17 6.35
N LYS A 326 -10.59 9.77 6.14
CA LYS A 326 -10.40 11.09 5.56
C LYS A 326 -9.54 11.03 4.31
N PHE A 327 -10.00 11.70 3.27
CA PHE A 327 -9.29 11.85 1.99
C PHE A 327 -9.31 13.34 1.63
N THR A 328 -8.16 14.00 1.79
CA THR A 328 -8.08 15.46 1.68
C THR A 328 -7.04 15.90 0.66
N ASN A 329 -7.31 16.99 -0.05
CA ASN A 329 -6.35 17.61 -0.99
C ASN A 329 -5.91 16.67 -2.13
N PHE A 330 -6.86 16.05 -2.82
CA PHE A 330 -6.58 15.16 -3.95
C PHE A 330 -6.65 15.92 -5.28
N THR A 331 -5.66 15.67 -6.15
CA THR A 331 -5.69 16.07 -7.56
C THR A 331 -5.61 14.82 -8.43
N MET A 332 -6.66 14.56 -9.22
CA MET A 332 -6.81 13.36 -10.03
C MET A 332 -6.76 13.68 -11.52
N THR A 333 -5.77 13.16 -12.22
CA THR A 333 -5.59 13.27 -13.67
C THR A 333 -5.67 11.87 -14.29
N LYS A 334 -6.44 11.72 -15.37
CA LYS A 334 -6.63 10.42 -16.06
C LYS A 334 -7.05 9.29 -15.12
N VAL A 335 -7.86 9.60 -14.11
CA VAL A 335 -8.44 8.62 -13.20
C VAL A 335 -9.75 8.11 -13.78
N LYS A 336 -9.97 6.78 -13.79
CA LYS A 336 -11.17 6.22 -14.40
C LYS A 336 -12.40 6.36 -13.51
N ASN A 337 -12.31 5.98 -12.24
CA ASN A 337 -13.39 6.02 -11.24
C ASN A 337 -12.93 6.83 -10.02
N PRO A 338 -13.27 8.11 -9.91
CA PRO A 338 -12.70 8.98 -8.89
C PRO A 338 -13.08 8.63 -7.45
N PHE A 339 -14.35 8.19 -7.23
CA PHE A 339 -14.80 7.82 -5.90
C PHE A 339 -15.76 6.62 -5.93
N SER A 340 -15.41 5.56 -5.22
CA SER A 340 -16.23 4.35 -5.14
C SER A 340 -16.17 3.67 -3.78
N ILE A 341 -17.34 3.17 -3.35
CA ILE A 341 -17.50 2.25 -2.22
C ILE A 341 -18.34 1.07 -2.71
N ASP A 342 -17.84 -0.15 -2.54
CA ASP A 342 -18.53 -1.37 -2.94
C ASP A 342 -18.52 -2.40 -1.80
N CYS A 343 -19.62 -2.49 -1.06
CA CYS A 343 -19.80 -3.49 0.00
C CYS A 343 -20.23 -4.87 -0.52
N PHE A 344 -20.30 -5.03 -1.85
CA PHE A 344 -20.53 -6.29 -2.55
C PHE A 344 -19.38 -6.57 -3.52
N TYR A 345 -18.14 -6.35 -3.08
CA TYR A 345 -16.99 -6.50 -3.96
C TYR A 345 -17.01 -7.83 -4.70
N ASP A 346 -16.50 -7.82 -5.96
CA ASP A 346 -16.63 -8.86 -6.99
C ASP A 346 -18.03 -8.94 -7.66
N LYS A 347 -18.79 -7.84 -7.60
CA LYS A 347 -20.10 -7.68 -8.29
C LYS A 347 -21.17 -8.65 -7.80
N ASN A 348 -21.20 -8.92 -6.52
CA ASN A 348 -22.23 -9.75 -5.90
C ASN A 348 -23.54 -8.99 -5.60
N TYR A 349 -23.68 -7.72 -6.01
CA TYR A 349 -24.93 -6.97 -5.94
C TYR A 349 -25.80 -7.22 -7.17
N ASN A 350 -27.12 -7.15 -7.00
CA ASN A 350 -28.07 -7.31 -8.11
C ASN A 350 -28.17 -6.00 -8.93
N SER A 351 -28.46 -6.13 -10.21
CA SER A 351 -28.78 -4.97 -11.07
C SER A 351 -30.02 -4.21 -10.58
N ASP A 352 -31.02 -4.93 -10.03
CA ASP A 352 -32.16 -4.37 -9.33
C ASP A 352 -31.90 -4.40 -7.80
N PRO A 353 -31.69 -3.26 -7.14
CA PRO A 353 -31.40 -3.19 -5.71
C PRO A 353 -32.57 -3.63 -4.82
N ALA A 354 -33.81 -3.69 -5.34
CA ALA A 354 -34.93 -4.24 -4.60
C ALA A 354 -34.76 -5.74 -4.31
N VAL A 355 -34.08 -6.45 -5.21
CA VAL A 355 -33.73 -7.86 -4.99
C VAL A 355 -32.71 -7.99 -3.86
N ASP A 356 -31.69 -7.12 -3.81
CA ASP A 356 -30.72 -7.11 -2.70
C ASP A 356 -31.42 -6.79 -1.38
N LYS A 357 -32.35 -5.82 -1.39
CA LYS A 357 -33.16 -5.48 -0.20
C LYS A 357 -34.00 -6.67 0.29
N ALA A 358 -34.61 -7.41 -0.63
CA ALA A 358 -35.41 -8.57 -0.27
C ALA A 358 -34.56 -9.73 0.27
N ASN A 359 -33.28 -9.79 -0.08
CA ASN A 359 -32.31 -10.80 0.34
C ASN A 359 -31.34 -10.28 1.41
N ALA A 360 -31.71 -9.27 2.18
CA ALA A 360 -30.89 -8.74 3.27
C ALA A 360 -30.48 -9.84 4.25
N ARG A 361 -29.22 -9.81 4.68
CA ARG A 361 -28.66 -10.79 5.62
C ARG A 361 -28.92 -10.36 7.05
N ALA A 362 -28.86 -11.29 7.97
CA ALA A 362 -28.77 -10.92 9.39
C ALA A 362 -27.43 -10.23 9.66
N LEU A 363 -27.46 -9.22 10.53
CA LEU A 363 -26.25 -8.57 11.00
C LEU A 363 -25.40 -9.53 11.85
N ASP A 364 -24.11 -9.53 11.61
CA ASP A 364 -23.12 -10.23 12.42
C ASP A 364 -21.81 -9.43 12.54
N SER A 365 -20.81 -9.97 13.21
CA SER A 365 -19.52 -9.28 13.43
C SER A 365 -18.65 -9.15 12.18
N THR A 366 -19.08 -9.68 11.05
CA THR A 366 -18.40 -9.60 9.76
C THR A 366 -19.08 -8.64 8.79
N THR A 367 -20.25 -8.12 9.17
CA THR A 367 -21.01 -7.17 8.35
C THR A 367 -20.29 -5.82 8.33
N PRO A 368 -19.99 -5.26 7.14
CA PRO A 368 -19.34 -3.93 7.05
C PRO A 368 -20.24 -2.83 7.62
N THR A 369 -19.64 -1.89 8.35
CA THR A 369 -20.33 -0.81 9.08
C THR A 369 -19.76 0.57 8.74
N TYR A 370 -19.51 0.84 7.47
CA TYR A 370 -18.87 2.07 6.99
C TYR A 370 -19.54 3.33 7.54
N ASN A 371 -18.80 4.12 8.30
CA ASN A 371 -19.30 5.30 8.96
C ASN A 371 -18.25 6.41 9.08
N GLY A 372 -18.66 7.65 8.73
CA GLY A 372 -17.78 8.81 8.89
C GLY A 372 -16.67 8.88 7.83
N ILE A 373 -17.04 9.13 6.57
CA ILE A 373 -16.12 9.23 5.45
C ILE A 373 -16.12 10.68 4.97
N LEU A 374 -14.95 11.32 4.98
CA LEU A 374 -14.76 12.69 4.53
C LEU A 374 -13.90 12.73 3.27
N LEU A 375 -14.43 13.33 2.20
CA LEU A 375 -13.66 13.81 1.07
C LEU A 375 -13.62 15.34 1.14
N GLN A 376 -12.43 15.95 1.19
CA GLN A 376 -12.30 17.40 1.24
C GLN A 376 -11.23 17.91 0.26
N ASN A 377 -11.56 18.97 -0.49
CA ASN A 377 -10.66 19.54 -1.50
C ASN A 377 -10.19 18.48 -2.53
N VAL A 378 -11.13 17.71 -3.06
CA VAL A 378 -10.85 16.67 -4.08
C VAL A 378 -11.27 17.19 -5.45
N LYS A 379 -10.39 17.09 -6.42
CA LYS A 379 -10.70 17.53 -7.80
C LYS A 379 -10.17 16.57 -8.85
N THR A 380 -10.94 16.44 -9.95
CA THR A 380 -10.45 15.85 -11.21
C THR A 380 -10.01 16.97 -12.16
N THR A 381 -8.94 16.76 -12.92
CA THR A 381 -8.44 17.74 -13.90
C THR A 381 -8.99 17.50 -15.31
N ASP A 382 -9.57 16.33 -15.54
CA ASP A 382 -10.17 15.90 -16.80
C ASP A 382 -11.46 15.10 -16.54
N VAL A 383 -12.10 14.66 -17.61
CA VAL A 383 -13.35 13.89 -17.53
C VAL A 383 -13.05 12.43 -17.29
N CYS A 384 -13.40 11.92 -16.13
CA CYS A 384 -13.23 10.51 -15.76
C CYS A 384 -14.15 9.60 -16.59
N GLU A 385 -13.66 8.43 -17.01
CA GLU A 385 -14.40 7.50 -17.88
C GLU A 385 -15.56 6.78 -17.17
N GLY A 386 -15.50 6.61 -15.88
CA GLY A 386 -16.47 5.88 -15.07
C GLY A 386 -17.55 6.76 -14.45
N ASN A 387 -18.06 6.30 -13.32
CA ASN A 387 -19.03 7.03 -12.51
C ASN A 387 -18.33 8.14 -11.72
N ALA A 388 -18.96 9.29 -11.61
CA ALA A 388 -18.49 10.36 -10.72
C ALA A 388 -18.46 9.89 -9.27
N ILE A 389 -19.54 9.25 -8.82
CA ILE A 389 -19.70 8.69 -7.49
C ILE A 389 -20.41 7.34 -7.62
N PHE A 390 -19.87 6.32 -6.97
CA PHE A 390 -20.42 4.97 -6.95
C PHE A 390 -20.40 4.40 -5.54
N LEU A 391 -21.54 4.44 -4.82
CA LEU A 391 -21.63 4.00 -3.44
C LEU A 391 -22.69 2.91 -3.31
N ILE A 392 -22.24 1.67 -3.11
CA ILE A 392 -23.10 0.50 -2.93
C ILE A 392 -22.92 -0.06 -1.53
N GLY A 393 -23.79 0.36 -0.63
CA GLY A 393 -23.90 -0.21 0.71
C GLY A 393 -24.65 -1.54 0.70
N ARG A 394 -24.88 -2.10 1.87
CA ARG A 394 -25.69 -3.31 2.05
C ARG A 394 -27.06 -2.96 2.64
N PRO A 395 -28.13 -3.67 2.25
CA PRO A 395 -29.47 -3.37 2.78
C PRO A 395 -29.58 -3.58 4.29
N GLU A 396 -28.81 -4.51 4.85
CA GLU A 396 -28.75 -4.76 6.29
C GLU A 396 -27.82 -3.80 7.04
N SER A 397 -26.90 -3.10 6.32
CA SER A 397 -25.96 -2.15 6.92
C SER A 397 -25.61 -1.07 5.90
N HIS A 398 -26.30 0.04 5.95
CA HIS A 398 -26.05 1.16 5.05
C HIS A 398 -24.67 1.81 5.31
N ILE A 399 -24.06 2.34 4.25
CA ILE A 399 -22.93 3.28 4.38
C ILE A 399 -23.47 4.54 5.02
N LYS A 400 -22.79 5.08 6.05
CA LYS A 400 -23.29 6.22 6.83
C LYS A 400 -22.33 7.39 6.83
N ASN A 401 -22.92 8.60 6.83
CA ASN A 401 -22.20 9.86 7.06
C ASN A 401 -21.02 10.05 6.10
N VAL A 402 -21.31 10.11 4.80
CA VAL A 402 -20.35 10.44 3.76
C VAL A 402 -20.44 11.94 3.47
N THR A 403 -19.36 12.67 3.68
CA THR A 403 -19.30 14.11 3.44
C THR A 403 -18.34 14.43 2.29
N LEU A 404 -18.84 15.16 1.29
CA LEU A 404 -18.08 15.75 0.20
C LEU A 404 -18.02 17.27 0.45
N ASP A 405 -16.84 17.77 0.78
CA ASP A 405 -16.57 19.16 1.13
C ASP A 405 -15.61 19.80 0.12
N ASN A 406 -16.08 20.72 -0.70
CA ASN A 406 -15.31 21.28 -1.82
C ASN A 406 -14.77 20.19 -2.76
N VAL A 407 -15.64 19.29 -3.21
CA VAL A 407 -15.32 18.18 -4.12
C VAL A 407 -15.79 18.51 -5.53
N GLN A 408 -14.85 18.54 -6.49
CA GLN A 408 -15.12 18.88 -7.90
C GLN A 408 -14.76 17.71 -8.80
N ILE A 409 -15.77 16.98 -9.26
CA ILE A 409 -15.59 15.80 -10.09
C ILE A 409 -16.27 16.00 -11.45
N SER A 410 -15.52 15.76 -12.51
CA SER A 410 -16.02 15.63 -13.88
C SER A 410 -15.92 14.19 -14.34
N ALA A 411 -17.02 13.59 -14.81
CA ALA A 411 -17.04 12.19 -15.26
C ALA A 411 -18.02 11.97 -16.40
N LYS A 412 -17.87 10.88 -17.13
CA LYS A 412 -18.81 10.50 -18.18
C LYS A 412 -20.15 10.06 -17.61
N LYS A 413 -20.14 9.31 -16.51
CA LYS A 413 -21.32 8.78 -15.86
C LYS A 413 -21.59 9.47 -14.54
N GLY A 414 -22.85 9.56 -14.14
CA GLY A 414 -23.27 10.27 -12.95
C GLY A 414 -23.09 9.49 -11.65
N ILE A 415 -24.02 9.71 -10.75
CA ILE A 415 -24.02 9.23 -9.36
C ILE A 415 -24.92 8.00 -9.23
N ASP A 416 -24.41 6.90 -8.71
CA ASP A 416 -25.18 5.71 -8.31
C ASP A 416 -25.00 5.49 -6.81
N ILE A 417 -26.06 5.66 -6.03
CA ILE A 417 -26.08 5.39 -4.60
C ILE A 417 -27.16 4.38 -4.24
N ARG A 418 -26.83 3.40 -3.41
CA ARG A 418 -27.73 2.38 -2.88
C ARG A 418 -27.36 2.07 -1.46
N PHE A 419 -28.33 2.09 -0.58
CA PHE A 419 -28.14 1.81 0.85
C PHE A 419 -27.08 2.74 1.49
N VAL A 420 -27.33 4.05 1.38
CA VAL A 420 -26.45 5.12 1.89
C VAL A 420 -27.28 6.06 2.73
N ASP A 421 -26.91 6.26 3.98
CA ASP A 421 -27.55 7.21 4.87
C ASP A 421 -26.67 8.44 5.07
N ASN A 422 -27.24 9.62 4.82
CA ASN A 422 -26.61 10.90 5.04
C ASN A 422 -25.37 11.16 4.17
N LEU A 423 -25.55 11.13 2.83
CA LEU A 423 -24.59 11.69 1.87
C LEU A 423 -24.73 13.22 1.86
N VAL A 424 -23.69 13.94 2.25
CA VAL A 424 -23.70 15.38 2.41
C VAL A 424 -22.75 16.05 1.42
N PHE A 425 -23.27 17.04 0.68
CA PHE A 425 -22.47 17.92 -0.18
C PHE A 425 -22.34 19.29 0.49
N LYS A 426 -21.12 19.84 0.57
CA LYS A 426 -20.80 21.13 1.21
C LYS A 426 -19.84 21.96 0.35
N ASN A 427 -19.80 23.26 0.62
CA ASN A 427 -18.75 24.21 0.22
C ASN A 427 -18.36 24.13 -1.26
N ASN A 428 -19.30 24.43 -2.17
CA ASN A 428 -19.10 24.42 -3.62
C ASN A 428 -18.76 23.03 -4.22
N SER A 429 -19.19 21.94 -3.58
CA SER A 429 -19.07 20.63 -4.20
C SER A 429 -19.86 20.57 -5.51
N LYS A 430 -19.18 20.19 -6.58
CA LYS A 430 -19.72 20.19 -7.94
C LYS A 430 -19.46 18.88 -8.65
N ILE A 431 -20.52 18.29 -9.20
CA ILE A 431 -20.44 17.10 -10.04
C ILE A 431 -20.87 17.47 -11.47
N THR A 432 -19.97 17.28 -12.41
CA THR A 432 -20.24 17.50 -13.85
C THR A 432 -20.27 16.16 -14.57
N VAL A 433 -21.36 15.90 -15.30
CA VAL A 433 -21.55 14.67 -16.07
C VAL A 433 -21.62 15.00 -17.54
N SER A 434 -20.76 14.39 -18.36
CA SER A 434 -20.68 14.65 -19.80
C SER A 434 -21.63 13.78 -20.62
N SER A 435 -22.28 12.78 -20.05
CA SER A 435 -23.20 11.89 -20.76
C SER A 435 -24.29 11.36 -19.83
N GLY A 436 -25.54 11.59 -20.20
CA GLY A 436 -26.71 11.06 -19.50
C GLY A 436 -27.11 11.82 -18.24
N SER A 437 -27.80 11.13 -17.35
CA SER A 437 -28.35 11.70 -16.12
C SER A 437 -27.32 11.86 -15.04
N ILE A 438 -27.39 12.96 -14.27
CA ILE A 438 -26.54 13.19 -13.10
C ILE A 438 -26.74 12.08 -12.06
N TRP A 439 -28.00 11.77 -11.76
CA TRP A 439 -28.37 10.68 -10.86
C TRP A 439 -28.76 9.46 -11.69
N LEU A 440 -27.90 8.47 -11.72
CA LEU A 440 -28.17 7.18 -12.35
C LEU A 440 -29.08 6.32 -11.48
N LYS A 441 -28.84 6.32 -10.18
CA LYS A 441 -29.67 5.60 -9.21
C LYS A 441 -29.61 6.26 -7.82
N LYS A 442 -30.75 6.27 -7.16
CA LYS A 442 -30.92 6.68 -5.77
C LYS A 442 -31.87 5.67 -5.11
N PHE A 443 -31.35 4.66 -4.47
CA PHE A 443 -32.18 3.59 -3.91
C PHE A 443 -31.90 3.42 -2.41
N ASP A 444 -32.99 3.53 -1.62
CA ASP A 444 -32.95 3.38 -0.16
C ASP A 444 -31.80 4.17 0.47
N SER A 445 -31.75 5.47 0.13
CA SER A 445 -30.65 6.35 0.48
C SER A 445 -31.13 7.76 0.78
N THR A 446 -30.38 8.47 1.62
CA THR A 446 -30.61 9.88 1.98
C THR A 446 -29.39 10.73 1.61
N TRP A 447 -29.63 11.96 1.12
CA TRP A 447 -28.59 12.92 0.73
C TRP A 447 -29.08 14.35 0.90
N THR A 448 -28.14 15.32 0.89
CA THR A 448 -28.50 16.73 0.80
C THR A 448 -28.69 17.18 -0.64
N ASP A 449 -29.55 18.17 -0.88
CA ASP A 449 -29.79 18.74 -2.21
C ASP A 449 -28.81 19.87 -2.58
N GLU A 450 -27.73 20.07 -1.81
CA GLU A 450 -26.76 21.17 -1.97
C GLU A 450 -25.68 20.89 -3.03
N CYS A 451 -25.78 19.80 -3.77
CA CYS A 451 -24.85 19.50 -4.86
C CYS A 451 -25.14 20.37 -6.08
N ASP A 452 -24.18 21.20 -6.49
CA ASP A 452 -24.21 21.81 -7.84
C ASP A 452 -23.86 20.73 -8.87
N ALA A 453 -24.88 20.13 -9.41
CA ALA A 453 -24.75 19.02 -10.37
C ALA A 453 -25.26 19.46 -11.74
N THR A 454 -24.37 19.43 -12.74
CA THR A 454 -24.67 19.80 -14.12
C THR A 454 -24.44 18.65 -15.10
N SER A 455 -25.33 18.51 -16.07
CA SER A 455 -25.13 17.63 -17.23
C SER A 455 -24.85 18.49 -18.45
N THR A 456 -23.82 18.14 -19.21
CA THR A 456 -23.41 18.84 -20.43
C THR A 456 -23.66 18.00 -21.70
N GLY A 457 -24.26 16.80 -21.58
CA GLY A 457 -24.55 15.89 -22.70
C GLY A 457 -25.99 15.55 -22.86
#